data_231c04eb864c7adb24c08fa8a1c08d3c
#
_entry.id   231c04eb864c7adb24c08fa8a1c08d3c
#
_cell.length_a   1.000
_cell.length_b   1.000
_cell.length_c   1.000
_cell.angle_alpha   90.00
_cell.angle_beta   90.00
_cell.angle_gamma   90.00
#
_symmetry.space_group_name_H-M   'P 1'
#
loop_
_entity.id
_entity.type
_entity.pdbx_description
1 polymer ?
#
loop_
_entity_poly.entity_id
_entity_poly.type
_entity_poly.pdbx_seq_one_letter_code
_entity_poly.pdbx_strand_id
1 'polypeptide(L)'
;LAQGQIAFADQEYFKERHRTFIGNDVWIGARVIIPGGVRIGDGAIIGSGAVVSEDIPPFSVAGGVPARVIRSRFTPEQIEKISRSRWWDMEPSTFEKDFRAFHDFDSFSRWLDSRK
;
A
#
# COMPACT_ATOMS: atom_id res chain seq x y z
N LEU A 1 9.76 -22.00 -25.08
CA LEU A 1 9.07 -21.63 -24.82
C LEU A 1 8.56 -21.14 -24.08
N ALA A 2 8.94 -21.72 -23.67
CA ALA A 2 8.02 -21.21 -22.76
C ALA A 2 7.65 -19.83 -23.03
N GLN A 3 8.53 -19.15 -23.45
CA GLN A 3 8.22 -17.82 -23.83
C GLN A 3 7.18 -17.79 -24.90
N GLY A 4 7.12 -18.83 -25.65
CA GLY A 4 6.08 -18.90 -26.63
C GLY A 4 4.72 -19.06 -26.06
N GLN A 5 4.63 -19.49 -24.85
CA GLN A 5 3.35 -19.69 -24.24
C GLN A 5 2.60 -18.43 -24.07
N ILE A 6 3.29 -17.35 -23.93
CA ILE A 6 2.64 -16.08 -23.73
C ILE A 6 1.83 -15.71 -24.94
N ALA A 7 2.19 -16.23 -26.08
CA ALA A 7 1.49 -15.91 -27.30
C ALA A 7 0.04 -16.40 -27.30
N PHE A 8 -0.30 -17.27 -26.41
CA PHE A 8 -1.67 -17.75 -26.33
C PHE A 8 -2.58 -16.77 -25.70
N ALA A 9 -2.07 -15.97 -24.77
CA ALA A 9 -2.94 -15.04 -24.07
C ALA A 9 -3.30 -13.91 -25.00
N ASP A 10 -4.54 -13.52 -24.98
CA ASP A 10 -4.91 -12.37 -25.75
C ASP A 10 -4.35 -11.12 -25.08
N GLN A 11 -4.33 -10.05 -25.83
CA GLN A 11 -3.70 -8.83 -25.37
C GLN A 11 -4.44 -8.19 -24.22
N GLU A 12 -5.75 -8.34 -24.18
CA GLU A 12 -6.51 -7.75 -23.09
C GLU A 12 -6.22 -8.42 -21.78
N TYR A 13 -6.07 -9.74 -21.80
CA TYR A 13 -5.72 -10.46 -20.61
C TYR A 13 -4.42 -9.91 -20.01
N PHE A 14 -3.40 -9.72 -20.84
CA PHE A 14 -2.13 -9.18 -20.35
C PHE A 14 -2.25 -7.75 -19.90
N LYS A 15 -2.99 -6.94 -20.63
CA LYS A 15 -3.17 -5.55 -20.21
C LYS A 15 -3.78 -5.44 -18.84
N GLU A 16 -4.78 -6.25 -18.56
CA GLU A 16 -5.48 -6.17 -17.29
C GLU A 16 -4.72 -6.85 -16.17
N ARG A 17 -4.12 -7.98 -16.47
CA ARG A 17 -3.49 -8.81 -15.44
C ARG A 17 -2.09 -8.38 -15.09
N HIS A 18 -1.42 -7.67 -15.97
CA HIS A 18 -0.05 -7.24 -15.70
C HIS A 18 0.05 -5.93 -14.94
N ARG A 19 -1.05 -5.24 -14.77
CA ARG A 19 -1.02 -3.98 -14.04
C ARG A 19 -0.96 -4.23 -12.55
N THR A 20 0.01 -3.58 -11.93
CA THR A 20 0.13 -3.56 -10.49
C THR A 20 -0.26 -2.18 -10.02
N PHE A 21 -1.13 -2.11 -9.03
CA PHE A 21 -1.58 -0.84 -8.47
C PHE A 21 -1.05 -0.70 -7.06
N ILE A 22 -0.28 0.36 -6.84
CA ILE A 22 0.27 0.66 -5.53
C ILE A 22 -0.33 1.97 -5.09
N GLY A 23 -1.01 1.96 -3.95
CA GLY A 23 -1.68 3.13 -3.43
C GLY A 23 -0.73 4.18 -2.91
N ASN A 24 -1.27 5.11 -2.15
CA ASN A 24 -0.52 6.21 -1.58
C ASN A 24 0.18 5.79 -0.30
N ASP A 25 1.37 6.33 -0.08
CA ASP A 25 2.12 6.13 1.16
C ASP A 25 2.34 4.66 1.52
N VAL A 26 2.65 3.86 0.52
CA VAL A 26 2.98 2.45 0.72
C VAL A 26 4.47 2.31 0.97
N TRP A 27 4.82 1.51 1.98
CA TRP A 27 6.22 1.23 2.27
C TRP A 27 6.53 -0.20 1.84
N ILE A 28 7.53 -0.35 1.00
CA ILE A 28 7.89 -1.67 0.45
C ILE A 28 9.33 -1.94 0.81
N GLY A 29 9.55 -3.03 1.52
CA GLY A 29 10.88 -3.45 1.90
C GLY A 29 11.71 -3.94 0.71
N ALA A 30 12.95 -4.30 0.99
CA ALA A 30 13.86 -4.75 -0.04
C ALA A 30 13.46 -6.12 -0.58
N ARG A 31 13.72 -6.32 -1.86
CA ARG A 31 13.54 -7.62 -2.53
C ARG A 31 12.11 -8.16 -2.47
N VAL A 32 11.15 -7.28 -2.47
CA VAL A 32 9.75 -7.67 -2.54
C VAL A 32 9.40 -7.95 -3.99
N ILE A 33 8.69 -9.04 -4.21
CA ILE A 33 8.22 -9.41 -5.54
C ILE A 33 6.72 -9.18 -5.59
N ILE A 34 6.28 -8.37 -6.55
CA ILE A 34 4.87 -8.04 -6.71
C ILE A 34 4.46 -8.39 -8.13
N PRO A 35 3.81 -9.53 -8.33
CA PRO A 35 3.35 -9.92 -9.67
C PRO A 35 2.30 -8.95 -10.20
N GLY A 36 2.14 -8.93 -11.50
CA GLY A 36 1.11 -8.11 -12.10
C GLY A 36 -0.29 -8.50 -11.68
N GLY A 37 -1.16 -7.55 -11.65
CA GLY A 37 -2.55 -7.77 -11.30
C GLY A 37 -2.87 -7.61 -9.82
N VAL A 38 -1.88 -7.34 -9.00
CA VAL A 38 -2.06 -7.20 -7.55
C VAL A 38 -2.28 -5.73 -7.21
N ARG A 39 -3.16 -5.48 -6.24
CA ARG A 39 -3.39 -4.14 -5.70
C ARG A 39 -2.85 -4.06 -4.28
N ILE A 40 -2.08 -3.02 -4.03
CA ILE A 40 -1.59 -2.74 -2.68
C ILE A 40 -2.25 -1.46 -2.21
N GLY A 41 -3.01 -1.56 -1.14
CA GLY A 41 -3.82 -0.45 -0.64
C GLY A 41 -2.99 0.65 -0.01
N ASP A 42 -3.60 1.81 0.13
CA ASP A 42 -2.96 2.98 0.71
C ASP A 42 -2.39 2.67 2.09
N GLY A 43 -1.20 3.16 2.34
CA GLY A 43 -0.59 3.04 3.66
C GLY A 43 -0.16 1.65 4.07
N ALA A 44 -0.15 0.69 3.16
CA ALA A 44 0.29 -0.67 3.48
C ALA A 44 1.80 -0.73 3.67
N ILE A 45 2.23 -1.69 4.44
CA ILE A 45 3.66 -1.95 4.68
C ILE A 45 3.94 -3.38 4.27
N ILE A 46 4.88 -3.57 3.36
CA ILE A 46 5.27 -4.89 2.87
C ILE A 46 6.67 -5.19 3.37
N GLY A 47 6.80 -6.27 4.13
CA GLY A 47 8.08 -6.67 4.68
C GLY A 47 9.07 -7.14 3.63
N SER A 48 10.35 -6.96 3.91
CA SER A 48 11.42 -7.35 2.99
C SER A 48 11.33 -8.82 2.62
N GLY A 49 11.59 -9.11 1.35
CA GLY A 49 11.61 -10.47 0.86
C GLY A 49 10.24 -11.08 0.59
N ALA A 50 9.17 -10.35 0.80
CA ALA A 50 7.83 -10.88 0.59
C ALA A 50 7.55 -11.15 -0.88
N VAL A 51 6.72 -12.16 -1.12
CA VAL A 51 6.18 -12.43 -2.46
C VAL A 51 4.68 -12.21 -2.38
N VAL A 52 4.23 -11.09 -2.93
CA VAL A 52 2.84 -10.65 -2.81
C VAL A 52 2.03 -11.31 -3.91
N SER A 53 1.20 -12.27 -3.56
CA SER A 53 0.40 -13.00 -4.56
C SER A 53 -1.08 -12.63 -4.53
N GLU A 54 -1.50 -11.84 -3.56
CA GLU A 54 -2.89 -11.40 -3.43
C GLU A 54 -2.90 -9.92 -3.08
N ASP A 55 -4.06 -9.30 -3.28
CA ASP A 55 -4.22 -7.89 -2.94
C ASP A 55 -3.95 -7.67 -1.45
N ILE A 56 -3.37 -6.53 -1.14
CA ILE A 56 -3.08 -6.16 0.23
C ILE A 56 -4.01 -5.01 0.62
N PRO A 57 -4.80 -5.19 1.68
CA PRO A 57 -5.73 -4.14 2.11
C PRO A 57 -5.00 -2.88 2.59
N PRO A 58 -5.67 -1.74 2.55
CA PRO A 58 -5.07 -0.51 3.06
C PRO A 58 -4.64 -0.65 4.52
N PHE A 59 -3.57 0.02 4.86
CA PHE A 59 -3.04 0.13 6.23
C PHE A 59 -2.76 -1.22 6.89
N SER A 60 -2.39 -2.20 6.07
CA SER A 60 -2.02 -3.53 6.55
C SER A 60 -0.53 -3.71 6.54
N VAL A 61 -0.04 -4.51 7.46
CA VAL A 61 1.35 -4.97 7.43
C VAL A 61 1.31 -6.40 6.92
N ALA A 62 2.02 -6.65 5.83
CA ALA A 62 2.05 -7.96 5.21
C ALA A 62 3.49 -8.42 5.01
N GLY A 63 3.70 -9.71 5.00
CA GLY A 63 5.04 -10.27 4.77
C GLY A 63 5.01 -11.75 4.52
N GLY A 64 6.15 -12.29 4.14
CA GLY A 64 6.31 -13.73 3.94
C GLY A 64 6.21 -14.16 2.49
N VAL A 65 6.34 -15.46 2.28
CA VAL A 65 6.28 -16.10 0.97
C VAL A 65 5.37 -17.31 1.09
N PRO A 66 4.14 -17.27 0.57
CA PRO A 66 3.46 -16.10 0.03
C PRO A 66 3.14 -15.08 1.12
N ALA A 67 3.06 -13.81 0.74
CA ALA A 67 2.79 -12.77 1.71
C ALA A 67 1.39 -12.92 2.28
N ARG A 68 1.28 -12.67 3.57
CA ARG A 68 0.00 -12.70 4.29
C ARG A 68 -0.08 -11.46 5.15
N VAL A 69 -1.28 -11.00 5.38
CA VAL A 69 -1.50 -9.88 6.30
C VAL A 69 -1.17 -10.36 7.70
N ILE A 70 -0.22 -9.69 8.33
CA ILE A 70 0.22 -10.00 9.69
C ILE A 70 -0.66 -9.27 10.68
N ARG A 71 -0.98 -8.01 10.41
CA ARG A 71 -1.85 -7.20 11.24
C ARG A 71 -2.28 -5.95 10.48
N SER A 72 -3.28 -5.28 11.00
CA SER A 72 -3.62 -3.95 10.55
C SER A 72 -2.81 -2.94 11.35
N ARG A 73 -2.44 -1.84 10.74
CA ARG A 73 -1.73 -0.76 11.43
C ARG A 73 -2.66 -0.03 12.41
N PHE A 74 -3.94 0.01 12.08
CA PHE A 74 -4.91 0.83 12.78
C PHE A 74 -6.23 0.09 12.95
N THR A 75 -7.08 0.58 13.85
CA THR A 75 -8.44 0.05 13.97
C THR A 75 -9.29 0.52 12.79
N PRO A 76 -10.44 -0.14 12.54
CA PRO A 76 -11.31 0.31 11.46
C PRO A 76 -11.73 1.77 11.59
N GLU A 77 -11.99 2.25 12.80
CA GLU A 77 -12.37 3.64 13.04
C GLU A 77 -11.22 4.58 12.72
N GLN A 78 -10.02 4.18 13.09
CA GLN A 78 -8.83 4.98 12.78
C GLN A 78 -8.58 5.04 11.29
N ILE A 79 -8.75 3.92 10.60
CA ILE A 79 -8.58 3.86 9.14
C ILE A 79 -9.58 4.80 8.47
N GLU A 80 -10.82 4.80 8.94
CA GLU A 80 -11.83 5.68 8.39
C GLU A 80 -11.44 7.14 8.54
N LYS A 81 -10.96 7.52 9.71
CA LYS A 81 -10.54 8.91 9.94
C LYS A 81 -9.40 9.31 9.02
N ILE A 82 -8.40 8.46 8.88
CA ILE A 82 -7.25 8.74 8.02
C ILE A 82 -7.70 8.84 6.57
N SER A 83 -8.53 7.91 6.12
CA SER A 83 -8.99 7.89 4.74
C SER A 83 -9.80 9.13 4.40
N ARG A 84 -10.65 9.58 5.30
CA ARG A 84 -11.46 10.78 5.07
C ARG A 84 -10.63 12.04 5.01
N SER A 85 -9.49 12.06 5.67
CA SER A 85 -8.64 13.25 5.71
C SER A 85 -7.96 13.51 4.36
N ARG A 86 -7.75 12.47 3.55
CA ARG A 86 -7.03 12.53 2.28
C ARG A 86 -5.70 13.28 2.43
N TRP A 87 -4.98 13.00 3.50
CA TRP A 87 -3.77 13.74 3.82
C TRP A 87 -2.69 13.63 2.73
N TRP A 88 -2.72 12.56 1.95
CA TRP A 88 -1.76 12.39 0.86
C TRP A 88 -1.99 13.39 -0.28
N ASP A 89 -3.15 14.05 -0.31
CA ASP A 89 -3.43 15.08 -1.31
C ASP A 89 -2.98 16.46 -0.85
N MET A 90 -2.49 16.59 0.39
CA MET A 90 -2.01 17.85 0.90
C MET A 90 -0.68 18.22 0.27
N GLU A 91 -0.40 19.52 0.22
CA GLU A 91 0.89 19.98 -0.29
C GLU A 91 2.02 19.40 0.56
N PRO A 92 3.09 18.91 -0.06
CA PRO A 92 4.21 18.37 0.73
C PRO A 92 4.72 19.29 1.82
N SER A 93 4.75 20.60 1.57
CA SER A 93 5.19 21.56 2.57
C SER A 93 4.34 21.58 3.82
N THR A 94 3.12 21.07 3.73
CA THR A 94 2.21 21.05 4.86
C THR A 94 2.71 20.14 5.97
N PHE A 95 3.36 19.03 5.62
CA PHE A 95 3.80 18.06 6.60
C PHE A 95 5.30 17.82 6.64
N GLU A 96 6.08 18.50 5.82
CA GLU A 96 7.54 18.34 5.84
C GLU A 96 8.15 18.63 7.21
N LYS A 97 7.63 19.63 7.89
CA LYS A 97 8.14 20.02 9.20
C LYS A 97 7.61 19.15 10.33
N ASP A 98 6.55 18.43 10.05
CA ASP A 98 5.82 17.69 11.08
C ASP A 98 5.88 16.18 10.87
N PHE A 99 6.93 15.70 10.20
CA PHE A 99 6.99 14.28 9.86
C PHE A 99 6.92 13.36 11.08
N ARG A 100 7.30 13.85 12.24
CA ARG A 100 7.24 13.06 13.47
C ARG A 100 5.81 12.71 13.87
N ALA A 101 4.85 13.50 13.40
CA ALA A 101 3.45 13.21 13.69
C ALA A 101 2.99 11.89 13.08
N PHE A 102 3.72 11.38 12.10
CA PHE A 102 3.33 10.15 11.42
C PHE A 102 3.85 8.89 12.08
N HIS A 103 4.50 9.00 13.24
CA HIS A 103 5.01 7.83 13.95
C HIS A 103 3.91 6.94 14.52
N ASP A 104 2.86 7.54 15.04
CA ASP A 104 1.76 6.78 15.63
C ASP A 104 0.45 7.46 15.32
N PHE A 105 -0.65 6.75 15.55
CA PHE A 105 -1.95 7.27 15.20
C PHE A 105 -2.34 8.50 16.01
N ASP A 106 -2.05 8.49 17.31
CA ASP A 106 -2.47 9.61 18.16
C ASP A 106 -1.84 10.91 17.74
N SER A 107 -0.54 10.88 17.47
CA SER A 107 0.17 12.06 16.99
C SER A 107 -0.37 12.50 15.65
N PHE A 108 -0.58 11.55 14.74
CA PHE A 108 -1.09 11.85 13.42
C PHE A 108 -2.50 12.43 13.48
N SER A 109 -3.34 11.85 14.32
CA SER A 109 -4.71 12.32 14.50
C SER A 109 -4.73 13.76 15.02
N ARG A 110 -3.89 14.07 16.00
CA ARG A 110 -3.80 15.44 16.52
C ARG A 110 -3.33 16.41 15.45
N TRP A 111 -2.37 15.97 14.65
CA TRP A 111 -1.87 16.81 13.56
C TRP A 111 -2.98 17.09 12.55
N LEU A 112 -3.76 16.07 12.18
CA LEU A 112 -4.87 16.25 11.25
C LEU A 112 -5.90 17.23 11.82
N ASP A 113 -6.22 17.08 13.10
CA ASP A 113 -7.22 17.96 13.72
C ASP A 113 -6.77 19.42 13.72
N SER A 114 -5.47 19.65 13.85
CA SER A 114 -4.93 21.02 13.83
C SER A 114 -5.01 21.68 12.47
N ARG A 115 -5.28 20.90 11.41
CA ARG A 115 -5.37 21.43 10.03
C ARG A 115 -6.78 21.80 9.61
N LYS A 116 -7.76 21.55 10.44
CA LYS A 116 -9.16 21.84 10.10
C LYS A 116 -9.44 23.33 10.19
#